data_d8e948d82b29f4deeed7d5bfa6e1331e
#
_entry.id   d8e948d82b29f4deeed7d5bfa6e1331e
#
_cell.length_a   1.000
_cell.length_b   1.000
_cell.length_c   1.000
_cell.angle_alpha   90.00
_cell.angle_beta   90.00
_cell.angle_gamma   90.00
#
_symmetry.space_group_name_H-M   'P 1'
#
loop_
_entity.id
_entity.type
_entity.pdbx_description
1 polymer ?
#
loop_
_entity_poly.entity_id
_entity_poly.type
_entity_poly.pdbx_seq_one_letter_code
_entity_poly.pdbx_strand_id
1 'polypeptide(L)'
;MTELERLIEEYCSNGVEYKTLGELGTFYGGLSGKSKDDFVDGNAKFITYMNVFSNIELNLDTKDTVQIGENEKQNTIEYGDVLFTGSSETPDECGMSSVLTKHTEEKLYLNSFCFGFRFYDKELILPGFSKYLFRSEALRKQIKKT
;
A
#
# COMPACT_ATOMS: atom_id res chain seq x y z
N MET A 1 15.18 -5.32 31.40
CA MET A 1 15.19 -5.50 29.93
C MET A 1 13.84 -6.01 29.47
N THR A 2 13.25 -5.34 28.49
CA THR A 2 11.99 -5.78 27.90
C THR A 2 12.24 -6.97 26.98
N GLU A 3 11.17 -7.71 26.66
CA GLU A 3 11.24 -8.80 25.69
C GLU A 3 11.73 -8.33 24.33
N LEU A 4 11.29 -7.13 23.90
CA LEU A 4 11.73 -6.54 22.63
C LEU A 4 13.24 -6.24 22.66
N GLU A 5 13.74 -5.65 23.74
CA GLU A 5 15.17 -5.36 23.89
C GLU A 5 16.01 -6.63 23.82
N ARG A 6 15.52 -7.70 24.47
CA ARG A 6 16.18 -8.99 24.47
C ARG A 6 16.25 -9.57 23.05
N LEU A 7 15.16 -9.50 22.31
CA LEU A 7 15.12 -9.99 20.93
C LEU A 7 16.05 -9.19 20.01
N ILE A 8 16.12 -7.87 20.20
CA ILE A 8 17.03 -7.04 19.43
C ILE A 8 18.49 -7.43 19.70
N GLU A 9 18.85 -7.62 20.96
CA GLU A 9 20.22 -8.06 21.31
C GLU A 9 20.54 -9.44 20.72
N GLU A 10 19.59 -10.36 20.76
CA GLU A 10 19.80 -11.73 20.27
C GLU A 10 19.95 -11.79 18.75
N TYR A 11 19.07 -11.10 18.01
CA TYR A 11 19.03 -11.20 16.56
C TYR A 11 19.66 -10.04 15.82
N CYS A 12 19.96 -8.93 16.50
CA CYS A 12 20.59 -7.74 15.92
C CYS A 12 21.84 -7.38 16.70
N SER A 13 22.77 -8.32 16.83
CA SER A 13 23.99 -8.16 17.62
C SER A 13 24.87 -6.98 17.16
N ASN A 14 24.78 -6.60 15.90
CA ASN A 14 25.50 -5.46 15.35
C ASN A 14 24.71 -4.15 15.40
N GLY A 15 23.59 -4.13 16.16
CA GLY A 15 22.72 -2.99 16.28
C GLY A 15 21.57 -3.00 15.28
N VAL A 16 20.67 -2.04 15.44
CA VAL A 16 19.51 -1.86 14.57
C VAL A 16 19.87 -0.83 13.50
N GLU A 17 19.66 -1.17 12.24
CA GLU A 17 19.88 -0.24 11.14
C GLU A 17 18.62 0.57 10.86
N TYR A 18 18.78 1.88 10.71
CA TYR A 18 17.68 2.80 10.39
C TYR A 18 17.75 3.20 8.92
N LYS A 19 16.63 3.05 8.21
CA LYS A 19 16.52 3.43 6.80
C LYS A 19 15.23 4.20 6.54
N THR A 20 15.27 5.11 5.59
CA THR A 20 14.08 5.83 5.15
C THR A 20 13.31 4.96 4.16
N LEU A 21 12.02 5.24 3.97
CA LEU A 21 11.22 4.53 2.97
C LEU A 21 11.79 4.73 1.57
N GLY A 22 12.32 5.92 1.27
CA GLY A 22 12.95 6.18 -0.02
C GLY A 22 14.15 5.29 -0.33
N GLU A 23 14.85 4.82 0.71
CA GLU A 23 15.96 3.86 0.56
C GLU A 23 15.46 2.44 0.35
N LEU A 24 14.27 2.11 0.84
CA LEU A 24 13.73 0.76 0.84
C LEU A 24 12.87 0.45 -0.38
N GLY A 25 12.37 1.46 -1.07
CA GLY A 25 11.47 1.23 -2.18
C GLY A 25 11.12 2.50 -2.93
N THR A 26 10.10 2.41 -3.76
CA THR A 26 9.65 3.51 -4.59
C THR A 26 8.13 3.71 -4.46
N PHE A 27 7.70 4.97 -4.56
CA PHE A 27 6.28 5.32 -4.54
C PHE A 27 5.73 5.41 -5.96
N TYR A 28 4.44 5.11 -6.12
CA TYR A 28 3.73 5.29 -7.39
C TYR A 28 2.31 5.77 -7.13
N GLY A 29 1.76 6.50 -8.09
CA GLY A 29 0.41 7.01 -8.00
C GLY A 29 -0.64 6.03 -8.48
N GLY A 30 -1.90 6.29 -8.15
CA GLY A 30 -3.04 5.55 -8.66
C GLY A 30 -3.38 5.93 -10.10
N LEU A 31 -4.59 5.55 -10.52
CA LEU A 31 -5.09 5.84 -11.87
C LEU A 31 -5.04 7.34 -12.19
N SER A 32 -4.71 7.65 -13.43
CA SER A 32 -4.68 9.02 -13.92
C SER A 32 -5.46 9.14 -15.22
N GLY A 33 -6.03 10.32 -15.47
CA GLY A 33 -6.72 10.62 -16.72
C GLY A 33 -8.03 9.88 -16.92
N LYS A 34 -8.66 9.38 -15.85
CA LYS A 34 -9.94 8.67 -15.95
C LYS A 34 -11.11 9.59 -15.64
N SER A 35 -12.22 9.42 -16.36
CA SER A 35 -13.47 10.12 -16.11
C SER A 35 -14.46 9.20 -15.44
N LYS A 36 -15.57 9.75 -14.98
CA LYS A 36 -16.65 9.02 -14.36
C LYS A 36 -17.15 7.85 -15.21
N ASP A 37 -17.24 8.05 -16.53
CA ASP A 37 -17.72 7.03 -17.45
C ASP A 37 -16.78 5.82 -17.56
N ASP A 38 -15.49 6.00 -17.29
CA ASP A 38 -14.51 4.91 -17.32
C ASP A 38 -14.74 3.89 -16.22
N PHE A 39 -15.51 4.23 -15.20
CA PHE A 39 -15.80 3.34 -14.08
C PHE A 39 -17.14 2.60 -14.22
N VAL A 40 -17.81 2.75 -15.35
CA VAL A 40 -19.05 2.03 -15.66
C VAL A 40 -18.73 0.86 -16.57
N ASP A 41 -19.04 -0.36 -16.10
CA ASP A 41 -18.79 -1.60 -16.87
C ASP A 41 -17.38 -1.70 -17.44
N GLY A 42 -16.38 -1.43 -16.60
CA GLY A 42 -14.98 -1.50 -17.02
C GLY A 42 -14.48 -2.91 -17.27
N ASN A 43 -13.33 -3.00 -17.92
CA ASN A 43 -12.71 -4.28 -18.28
C ASN A 43 -11.62 -4.75 -17.32
N ALA A 44 -11.32 -3.98 -16.28
CA ALA A 44 -10.26 -4.30 -15.32
C ALA A 44 -10.71 -3.98 -13.91
N LYS A 45 -10.17 -4.72 -12.93
CA LYS A 45 -10.43 -4.46 -11.52
C LYS A 45 -9.62 -3.27 -11.02
N PHE A 46 -10.21 -2.48 -10.12
CA PHE A 46 -9.43 -1.49 -9.40
C PHE A 46 -9.79 -1.50 -7.91
N ILE A 47 -8.85 -1.05 -7.11
CA ILE A 47 -8.98 -0.98 -5.66
C ILE A 47 -9.46 0.42 -5.30
N THR A 48 -10.58 0.49 -4.59
CA THR A 48 -11.19 1.76 -4.20
C THR A 48 -10.50 2.36 -2.99
N TYR A 49 -10.72 3.66 -2.77
CA TYR A 49 -10.26 4.35 -1.57
C TYR A 49 -10.74 3.64 -0.30
N MET A 50 -12.01 3.26 -0.25
CA MET A 50 -12.58 2.60 0.93
C MET A 50 -11.99 1.21 1.18
N ASN A 51 -11.59 0.51 0.13
CA ASN A 51 -10.90 -0.77 0.29
C ASN A 51 -9.58 -0.58 1.03
N VAL A 52 -8.80 0.42 0.64
CA VAL A 52 -7.54 0.77 1.31
C VAL A 52 -7.79 1.26 2.73
N PHE A 53 -8.74 2.16 2.90
CA PHE A 53 -9.03 2.79 4.19
C PHE A 53 -9.55 1.79 5.22
N SER A 54 -10.45 0.92 4.82
CA SER A 54 -11.21 0.06 5.74
C SER A 54 -10.55 -1.30 6.01
N ASN A 55 -9.57 -1.71 5.23
CA ASN A 55 -8.99 -3.05 5.32
C ASN A 55 -7.48 -2.99 5.53
N ILE A 56 -7.00 -3.71 6.54
CA ILE A 56 -5.56 -3.80 6.80
C ILE A 56 -4.84 -4.57 5.68
N GLU A 57 -5.53 -5.52 5.06
CA GLU A 57 -5.06 -6.16 3.84
C GLU A 57 -6.15 -6.01 2.76
N LEU A 58 -5.74 -5.91 1.50
CA LEU A 58 -6.66 -5.66 0.41
C LEU A 58 -7.69 -6.78 0.26
N ASN A 59 -8.95 -6.39 0.09
CA ASN A 59 -10.01 -7.31 -0.27
C ASN A 59 -10.05 -7.42 -1.80
N LEU A 60 -9.72 -8.59 -2.34
CA LEU A 60 -9.68 -8.83 -3.78
C LEU A 60 -11.03 -9.25 -4.35
N ASP A 61 -12.04 -9.48 -3.52
CA ASP A 61 -13.39 -9.82 -3.94
C ASP A 61 -14.20 -8.59 -4.36
N THR A 62 -13.53 -7.55 -4.81
CA THR A 62 -14.18 -6.34 -5.27
C THR A 62 -14.80 -6.54 -6.66
N LYS A 63 -15.92 -5.85 -6.89
CA LYS A 63 -16.58 -5.81 -8.19
C LYS A 63 -16.35 -4.47 -8.89
N ASP A 64 -15.57 -3.62 -8.29
CA ASP A 64 -15.28 -2.29 -8.85
C ASP A 64 -14.35 -2.43 -10.04
N THR A 65 -14.73 -1.82 -11.15
CA THR A 65 -14.00 -1.95 -12.41
C THR A 65 -13.72 -0.58 -13.03
N VAL A 66 -12.72 -0.57 -13.89
CA VAL A 66 -12.32 0.61 -14.64
C VAL A 66 -11.99 0.21 -16.07
N GLN A 67 -12.26 1.09 -17.01
CA GLN A 67 -11.93 0.85 -18.42
C GLN A 67 -10.49 1.20 -18.67
N ILE A 68 -9.70 0.23 -19.13
CA ILE A 68 -8.29 0.42 -19.49
C ILE A 68 -8.12 0.11 -20.97
N GLY A 69 -7.52 1.04 -21.70
CA GLY A 69 -7.24 0.88 -23.12
C GLY A 69 -6.10 -0.12 -23.36
N GLU A 70 -6.08 -0.72 -24.55
CA GLU A 70 -5.13 -1.76 -24.92
C GLU A 70 -3.67 -1.33 -24.77
N ASN A 71 -3.37 -0.07 -25.13
CA ASN A 71 -2.01 0.49 -25.04
C ASN A 71 -1.88 1.55 -23.93
N GLU A 72 -2.83 1.61 -23.04
CA GLU A 72 -2.83 2.57 -21.95
C GLU A 72 -1.83 2.18 -20.87
N LYS A 73 -1.02 3.16 -20.45
CA LYS A 73 -0.03 2.94 -19.39
C LYS A 73 -0.59 3.45 -18.06
N GLN A 74 -0.81 2.53 -17.13
CA GLN A 74 -1.23 2.83 -15.78
C GLN A 74 -0.39 1.99 -14.82
N ASN A 75 -0.16 2.50 -13.63
CA ASN A 75 0.51 1.73 -12.59
C ASN A 75 -0.40 0.62 -12.10
N THR A 76 0.18 -0.54 -11.82
CA THR A 76 -0.55 -1.69 -11.28
C THR A 76 0.00 -2.06 -9.91
N ILE A 77 -0.86 -2.67 -9.09
CA ILE A 77 -0.51 -3.12 -7.75
C ILE A 77 0.12 -4.51 -7.85
N GLU A 78 1.24 -4.71 -7.17
CA GLU A 78 1.92 -6.01 -7.11
C GLU A 78 1.93 -6.57 -5.70
N TYR A 79 2.11 -7.89 -5.59
CA TYR A 79 2.21 -8.58 -4.31
C TYR A 79 3.24 -7.90 -3.41
N GLY A 80 2.86 -7.64 -2.17
CA GLY A 80 3.72 -7.00 -1.18
C GLY A 80 3.65 -5.48 -1.18
N ASP A 81 2.99 -4.86 -2.17
CA ASP A 81 2.83 -3.42 -2.20
C ASP A 81 2.01 -2.93 -1.02
N VAL A 82 2.40 -1.79 -0.48
CA VAL A 82 1.66 -1.09 0.58
C VAL A 82 0.94 0.09 -0.07
N LEU A 83 -0.39 0.15 0.13
CA LEU A 83 -1.22 1.21 -0.45
C LEU A 83 -1.65 2.16 0.65
N PHE A 84 -1.67 3.46 0.33
CA PHE A 84 -2.01 4.50 1.28
C PHE A 84 -3.13 5.38 0.75
N THR A 85 -4.00 5.84 1.65
CA THR A 85 -4.94 6.90 1.31
C THR A 85 -4.18 8.23 1.29
N GLY A 86 -4.24 8.95 0.17
CA GLY A 86 -3.47 10.16 -0.02
C GLY A 86 -4.24 11.43 0.26
N SER A 87 -5.56 11.38 0.12
CA SER A 87 -6.43 12.54 0.30
C SER A 87 -7.53 12.21 1.30
N SER A 88 -7.77 13.10 2.26
CA SER A 88 -8.82 12.89 3.24
C SER A 88 -9.31 14.23 3.78
N GLU A 89 -10.50 14.22 4.37
CA GLU A 89 -11.09 15.40 4.98
C GLU A 89 -10.48 15.72 6.35
N THR A 90 -9.88 14.71 7.01
CA THR A 90 -9.26 14.89 8.32
C THR A 90 -7.83 14.35 8.33
N PRO A 91 -6.93 14.95 9.11
CA PRO A 91 -5.57 14.44 9.24
C PRO A 91 -5.49 12.99 9.75
N ASP A 92 -6.46 12.57 10.55
CA ASP A 92 -6.48 11.23 11.12
C ASP A 92 -6.73 10.13 10.08
N GLU A 93 -7.38 10.47 8.97
CA GLU A 93 -7.69 9.56 7.89
C GLU A 93 -6.58 9.47 6.85
N CYS A 94 -5.68 10.44 6.82
CA CYS A 94 -4.59 10.48 5.86
C CYS A 94 -3.56 9.39 6.12
N GLY A 95 -3.08 8.77 5.05
CA GLY A 95 -2.03 7.77 5.16
C GLY A 95 -2.47 6.44 5.77
N MET A 96 -3.75 6.13 5.75
CA MET A 96 -4.21 4.79 6.12
C MET A 96 -3.72 3.79 5.10
N SER A 97 -3.22 2.66 5.57
CA SER A 97 -2.57 1.70 4.69
C SER A 97 -3.32 0.38 4.58
N SER A 98 -3.12 -0.29 3.46
CA SER A 98 -3.56 -1.65 3.21
C SER A 98 -2.48 -2.34 2.37
N VAL A 99 -2.32 -3.63 2.53
CA VAL A 99 -1.24 -4.38 1.85
C VAL A 99 -1.84 -5.49 0.98
N LEU A 100 -1.28 -5.67 -0.20
CA LEU A 100 -1.61 -6.82 -1.03
C LEU A 100 -0.83 -8.02 -0.52
N THR A 101 -1.52 -8.88 0.23
CA THR A 101 -0.91 -10.04 0.89
C THR A 101 -1.04 -11.33 0.09
N LYS A 102 -1.72 -11.28 -1.05
CA LYS A 102 -1.99 -12.45 -1.89
C LYS A 102 -1.43 -12.25 -3.28
N HIS A 103 -0.97 -13.32 -3.89
CA HIS A 103 -0.57 -13.30 -5.29
C HIS A 103 -1.82 -13.35 -6.18
N THR A 104 -1.81 -12.59 -7.25
CA THR A 104 -2.88 -12.61 -8.25
C THR A 104 -2.29 -12.48 -9.64
N GLU A 105 -2.91 -13.14 -10.61
CA GLU A 105 -2.52 -13.03 -12.02
C GLU A 105 -3.24 -11.86 -12.69
N GLU A 106 -4.32 -11.37 -12.09
CA GLU A 106 -5.05 -10.23 -12.62
C GLU A 106 -4.29 -8.94 -12.35
N LYS A 107 -4.33 -8.03 -13.31
CA LYS A 107 -3.82 -6.68 -13.10
C LYS A 107 -4.80 -5.92 -12.21
N LEU A 108 -4.28 -5.32 -11.16
CA LEU A 108 -5.07 -4.51 -10.22
C LEU A 108 -4.62 -3.06 -10.33
N TYR A 109 -5.60 -2.18 -10.49
CA TYR A 109 -5.36 -0.75 -10.58
C TYR A 109 -5.78 -0.09 -9.27
N LEU A 110 -5.31 1.11 -9.02
CA LEU A 110 -5.50 1.80 -7.74
C LEU A 110 -6.26 3.12 -7.95
N ASN A 111 -7.17 3.42 -7.04
CA ASN A 111 -7.89 4.68 -7.02
C ASN A 111 -6.92 5.88 -7.09
N SER A 112 -7.32 6.92 -7.82
CA SER A 112 -6.48 8.11 -8.05
C SER A 112 -6.16 8.91 -6.79
N PHE A 113 -6.94 8.79 -5.73
CA PHE A 113 -6.70 9.46 -4.44
C PHE A 113 -5.83 8.64 -3.50
N CYS A 114 -5.33 7.51 -3.97
CA CYS A 114 -4.41 6.64 -3.23
C CYS A 114 -3.06 6.60 -3.93
N PHE A 115 -2.05 6.16 -3.20
CA PHE A 115 -0.72 5.93 -3.77
C PHE A 115 -0.16 4.65 -3.17
N GLY A 116 0.81 4.06 -3.88
CA GLY A 116 1.43 2.81 -3.47
C GLY A 116 2.90 2.97 -3.16
N PHE A 117 3.40 2.03 -2.37
CA PHE A 117 4.83 1.90 -2.06
C PHE A 117 5.25 0.48 -2.36
N ARG A 118 6.31 0.33 -3.14
CA ARG A 118 6.84 -0.98 -3.56
C ARG A 118 8.26 -1.12 -3.06
N PHE A 119 8.52 -2.17 -2.29
CA PHE A 119 9.86 -2.48 -1.81
C PHE A 119 10.76 -2.92 -2.98
N TYR A 120 12.01 -2.44 -3.00
CA TYR A 120 13.00 -2.93 -3.94
C TYR A 120 13.31 -4.40 -3.69
N ASP A 121 13.45 -4.78 -2.41
CA ASP A 121 13.64 -6.16 -1.99
C ASP A 121 12.32 -6.68 -1.41
N LYS A 122 11.62 -7.49 -2.18
CA LYS A 122 10.31 -8.01 -1.78
C LYS A 122 10.40 -9.04 -0.65
N GLU A 123 11.60 -9.52 -0.35
CA GLU A 123 11.81 -10.47 0.74
C GLU A 123 12.20 -9.80 2.06
N LEU A 124 12.41 -8.47 2.02
CA LEU A 124 12.83 -7.73 3.21
C LEU A 124 11.83 -7.83 4.36
N ILE A 125 10.54 -7.66 4.05
CA ILE A 125 9.45 -7.73 5.04
C ILE A 125 8.33 -8.56 4.45
N LEU A 126 7.83 -9.51 5.24
CA LEU A 126 6.67 -10.29 4.82
C LEU A 126 5.42 -9.39 4.76
N PRO A 127 4.60 -9.48 3.71
CA PRO A 127 3.39 -8.66 3.60
C PRO A 127 2.42 -8.85 4.77
N GLY A 128 2.34 -10.08 5.32
CA GLY A 128 1.52 -10.35 6.49
C GLY A 128 1.98 -9.62 7.74
N PHE A 129 3.24 -9.18 7.79
CA PHE A 129 3.76 -8.35 8.86
C PHE A 129 3.64 -6.86 8.50
N SER A 130 3.96 -6.49 7.27
CA SER A 130 3.94 -5.08 6.87
C SER A 130 2.57 -4.45 7.01
N LYS A 131 1.48 -5.21 6.84
CA LYS A 131 0.12 -4.69 7.01
C LYS A 131 -0.12 -4.14 8.41
N TYR A 132 0.48 -4.76 9.43
CA TYR A 132 0.40 -4.26 10.80
C TYR A 132 1.37 -3.10 11.05
N LEU A 133 2.57 -3.22 10.51
CA LEU A 133 3.61 -2.21 10.68
C LEU A 133 3.15 -0.83 10.19
N PHE A 134 2.59 -0.76 8.98
CA PHE A 134 2.18 0.50 8.38
C PHE A 134 0.92 1.09 9.01
N ARG A 135 0.18 0.32 9.79
CA ARG A 135 -0.93 0.81 10.60
C ARG A 135 -0.56 1.04 12.05
N SER A 136 0.69 0.77 12.44
CA SER A 136 1.14 0.99 13.80
C SER A 136 1.09 2.48 14.13
N GLU A 137 0.86 2.79 15.40
CA GLU A 137 0.77 4.17 15.88
C GLU A 137 2.06 4.94 15.62
N ALA A 138 3.20 4.30 15.86
CA ALA A 138 4.50 4.93 15.66
C ALA A 138 4.73 5.37 14.21
N LEU A 139 4.44 4.49 13.25
CA LEU A 139 4.65 4.80 11.85
C LEU A 139 3.61 5.80 11.33
N ARG A 140 2.35 5.67 11.77
CA ARG A 140 1.30 6.61 11.38
C ARG A 140 1.60 8.03 11.84
N LYS A 141 2.20 8.20 13.01
CA LYS A 141 2.64 9.53 13.47
C LYS A 141 3.66 10.16 12.54
N GLN A 142 4.57 9.36 11.99
CA GLN A 142 5.55 9.84 11.02
C GLN A 142 4.90 10.25 9.70
N ILE A 143 3.96 9.45 9.23
CA ILE A 143 3.22 9.71 7.98
C ILE A 143 2.41 11.00 8.09
N LYS A 144 1.72 11.22 9.21
CA LYS A 144 0.90 12.41 9.42
C LYS A 144 1.70 13.71 9.44
N LYS A 145 2.99 13.65 9.77
CA LYS A 145 3.86 14.83 9.81
C LYS A 145 4.28 15.31 8.43
N THR A 146 4.10 14.51 7.44
CA THR A 146 4.44 14.86 6.05
C THR A 146 3.20 15.18 5.26
#